data_bae77ef3d919d1aa373e8474b07f4f27
#
_entry.id   bae77ef3d919d1aa373e8474b07f4f27
#
_cell.length_a   1.000
_cell.length_b   1.000
_cell.length_c   1.000
_cell.angle_alpha   90.00
_cell.angle_beta   90.00
_cell.angle_gamma   90.00
#
_symmetry.space_group_name_H-M   'P 1'
#
loop_
_entity.id
_entity.type
_entity.pdbx_description
1 polymer ?
#
loop_
_entity_poly.entity_id
_entity_poly.type
_entity_poly.pdbx_seq_one_letter_code
_entity_poly.pdbx_strand_id
1 'polypeptide(L)'
;MRHRIVPALVVFAALAPMQTLQAQPRQSVWDGVYTEEQASRGQSLFQQSCARCHGANLAGTFETPPLMGRFIPYWAGTTMDVMFDYVSTAMPLDRPGSLGPASNAAIVAFLLKANGFPAGAKEFGATAEAQKGISFDAARPKKSTKAR
;
A
#
# COMPACT_ATOMS: atom_id res chain seq x y z
N MET A 1 -37.72 10.83 -69.56
CA MET A 1 -36.38 10.63 -68.95
C MET A 1 -36.50 10.88 -67.46
N ARG A 2 -36.43 9.83 -66.65
CA ARG A 2 -36.53 9.92 -65.15
C ARG A 2 -35.12 9.77 -64.58
N HIS A 3 -34.57 10.86 -64.11
CA HIS A 3 -33.27 10.83 -63.37
C HIS A 3 -33.47 10.23 -61.99
N ARG A 4 -32.86 9.06 -61.76
CA ARG A 4 -32.75 8.45 -60.38
C ARG A 4 -31.57 9.10 -59.67
N ILE A 5 -31.86 9.87 -58.64
CA ILE A 5 -30.88 10.42 -57.73
C ILE A 5 -30.53 9.28 -56.73
N VAL A 6 -29.27 8.80 -56.75
CA VAL A 6 -28.74 7.85 -55.80
C VAL A 6 -28.16 8.65 -54.61
N PRO A 7 -28.63 8.46 -53.39
CA PRO A 7 -28.04 9.15 -52.26
C PRO A 7 -26.66 8.53 -51.90
N ALA A 8 -25.61 9.36 -51.89
CA ALA A 8 -24.29 8.98 -51.42
C ALA A 8 -24.31 8.81 -49.88
N LEU A 9 -24.07 7.59 -49.44
CA LEU A 9 -23.89 7.29 -48.01
C LEU A 9 -22.51 7.81 -47.58
N VAL A 10 -22.49 8.90 -46.83
CA VAL A 10 -21.27 9.40 -46.19
C VAL A 10 -21.06 8.59 -44.88
N VAL A 11 -20.11 7.67 -44.90
CA VAL A 11 -19.70 6.93 -43.73
C VAL A 11 -18.77 7.80 -42.89
N PHE A 12 -19.27 8.35 -41.78
CA PHE A 12 -18.46 9.03 -40.77
C PHE A 12 -17.72 7.96 -39.96
N ALA A 13 -16.44 7.74 -40.24
CA ALA A 13 -15.57 6.95 -39.42
C ALA A 13 -15.29 7.74 -38.12
N ALA A 14 -15.91 7.35 -37.01
CA ALA A 14 -15.64 7.89 -35.70
C ALA A 14 -14.25 7.41 -35.22
N LEU A 15 -13.26 8.30 -35.27
CA LEU A 15 -11.98 8.12 -34.62
C LEU A 15 -12.19 8.17 -33.07
N ALA A 16 -12.30 7.00 -32.46
CA ALA A 16 -12.29 6.90 -31.02
C ALA A 16 -10.90 7.35 -30.49
N PRO A 17 -10.84 8.26 -29.49
CA PRO A 17 -9.56 8.66 -28.91
C PRO A 17 -8.93 7.44 -28.23
N MET A 18 -7.73 7.04 -28.68
CA MET A 18 -6.88 6.09 -27.98
C MET A 18 -6.49 6.73 -26.64
N GLN A 19 -7.15 6.31 -25.56
CA GLN A 19 -6.75 6.68 -24.20
C GLN A 19 -5.40 6.00 -23.93
N THR A 20 -4.34 6.80 -23.89
CA THR A 20 -3.04 6.34 -23.42
C THR A 20 -3.17 5.94 -21.95
N LEU A 21 -3.01 4.65 -21.68
CA LEU A 21 -2.94 4.13 -20.31
C LEU A 21 -1.66 4.71 -19.66
N GLN A 22 -1.81 5.84 -18.98
CA GLN A 22 -0.70 6.43 -18.25
C GLN A 22 -0.43 5.53 -17.04
N ALA A 23 0.75 4.89 -17.02
CA ALA A 23 1.21 4.18 -15.83
C ALA A 23 1.20 5.15 -14.63
N GLN A 24 0.43 4.82 -13.61
CA GLN A 24 0.40 5.60 -12.36
C GLN A 24 1.82 5.67 -11.81
N PRO A 25 2.29 6.85 -11.35
CA PRO A 25 3.60 6.94 -10.73
C PRO A 25 3.64 5.97 -9.54
N ARG A 26 4.67 5.12 -9.51
CA ARG A 26 4.87 4.14 -8.45
C ARG A 26 5.05 4.88 -7.12
N GLN A 27 4.16 4.65 -6.16
CA GLN A 27 4.26 5.21 -4.82
C GLN A 27 5.22 4.36 -3.98
N SER A 28 6.05 5.00 -3.18
CA SER A 28 6.93 4.34 -2.21
C SER A 28 6.39 4.51 -0.79
N VAL A 29 6.73 3.59 0.11
CA VAL A 29 6.50 3.78 1.56
C VAL A 29 7.14 5.08 2.10
N TRP A 30 8.11 5.65 1.39
CA TRP A 30 8.76 6.92 1.72
C TRP A 30 7.96 8.16 1.33
N ASP A 31 6.83 8.00 0.63
CA ASP A 31 6.01 9.12 0.15
C ASP A 31 4.89 9.51 1.14
N GLY A 32 4.92 8.98 2.37
CA GLY A 32 3.93 9.31 3.39
C GLY A 32 2.59 8.64 3.11
N VAL A 33 2.55 7.32 3.21
CA VAL A 33 1.39 6.49 2.85
C VAL A 33 0.40 6.26 3.98
N TYR A 34 0.63 6.81 5.16
CA TYR A 34 -0.23 6.71 6.34
C TYR A 34 -0.31 8.06 7.08
N THR A 35 -1.27 8.26 7.99
CA THR A 35 -1.32 9.45 8.85
C THR A 35 -0.80 9.16 10.26
N GLU A 36 -0.36 10.21 10.98
CA GLU A 36 0.06 10.11 12.37
C GLU A 36 -1.05 9.57 13.28
N GLU A 37 -2.28 10.01 13.05
CA GLU A 37 -3.45 9.56 13.80
C GLU A 37 -3.71 8.06 13.57
N GLN A 38 -3.58 7.61 12.33
CA GLN A 38 -3.71 6.18 12.02
C GLN A 38 -2.62 5.36 12.73
N ALA A 39 -1.37 5.80 12.69
CA ALA A 39 -0.28 5.12 13.37
C ALA A 39 -0.47 5.11 14.90
N SER A 40 -1.01 6.19 15.50
CA SER A 40 -1.34 6.23 16.92
C SER A 40 -2.41 5.22 17.31
N ARG A 41 -3.48 5.09 16.51
CA ARG A 41 -4.48 4.03 16.71
C ARG A 41 -3.85 2.64 16.58
N GLY A 42 -2.97 2.48 15.58
CA GLY A 42 -2.22 1.25 15.35
C GLY A 42 -1.32 0.85 16.51
N GLN A 43 -0.69 1.81 17.16
CA GLN A 43 0.12 1.55 18.36
C GLN A 43 -0.74 0.95 19.48
N SER A 44 -1.91 1.50 19.75
CA SER A 44 -2.82 0.97 20.77
C SER A 44 -3.28 -0.45 20.45
N LEU A 45 -3.62 -0.71 19.19
CA LEU A 45 -4.02 -2.04 18.71
C LEU A 45 -2.85 -3.04 18.77
N PHE A 46 -1.64 -2.62 18.44
CA PHE A 46 -0.43 -3.41 18.55
C PHE A 46 -0.17 -3.86 19.99
N GLN A 47 -0.28 -2.95 20.95
CA GLN A 47 -0.11 -3.27 22.37
C GLN A 47 -1.11 -4.33 22.84
N GLN A 48 -2.33 -4.29 22.36
CA GLN A 48 -3.39 -5.23 22.73
C GLN A 48 -3.25 -6.60 22.08
N SER A 49 -2.80 -6.65 20.82
CA SER A 49 -2.91 -7.86 20.00
C SER A 49 -1.57 -8.48 19.60
N CYS A 50 -0.47 -7.72 19.59
CA CYS A 50 0.80 -8.14 19.02
C CYS A 50 1.95 -8.13 20.04
N ALA A 51 1.92 -7.19 20.99
CA ALA A 51 3.03 -6.94 21.92
C ALA A 51 3.35 -8.13 22.82
N ARG A 52 2.37 -8.99 23.08
CA ARG A 52 2.57 -10.22 23.87
C ARG A 52 3.68 -11.12 23.30
N CYS A 53 3.77 -11.21 21.97
CA CYS A 53 4.77 -12.02 21.28
C CYS A 53 5.93 -11.17 20.75
N HIS A 54 5.64 -10.02 20.13
CA HIS A 54 6.65 -9.18 19.49
C HIS A 54 7.32 -8.18 20.43
N GLY A 55 6.92 -8.13 21.72
CA GLY A 55 7.40 -7.16 22.68
C GLY A 55 6.78 -5.76 22.49
N ALA A 56 6.56 -5.04 23.59
CA ALA A 56 6.03 -3.68 23.53
C ALA A 56 6.95 -2.69 22.80
N ASN A 57 8.24 -2.99 22.76
CA ASN A 57 9.30 -2.26 22.06
C ASN A 57 9.63 -2.82 20.67
N LEU A 58 8.84 -3.74 20.13
CA LEU A 58 9.02 -4.41 18.84
C LEU A 58 10.33 -5.22 18.71
N ALA A 59 11.00 -5.52 19.82
CA ALA A 59 12.29 -6.24 19.80
C ALA A 59 12.16 -7.74 19.52
N GLY A 60 10.92 -8.28 19.56
CA GLY A 60 10.69 -9.71 19.47
C GLY A 60 11.19 -10.49 20.69
N THR A 61 11.30 -11.80 20.52
CA THR A 61 11.88 -12.75 21.47
C THR A 61 12.80 -13.70 20.73
N PHE A 62 13.32 -14.73 21.42
CA PHE A 62 14.10 -15.79 20.73
C PHE A 62 13.29 -16.51 19.64
N GLU A 63 11.99 -16.72 19.85
CA GLU A 63 11.09 -17.45 18.94
C GLU A 63 10.27 -16.51 18.01
N THR A 64 10.17 -15.23 18.36
CA THR A 64 9.35 -14.27 17.62
C THR A 64 10.24 -13.18 17.04
N PRO A 65 10.19 -12.97 15.70
CA PRO A 65 11.08 -12.03 15.05
C PRO A 65 10.85 -10.59 15.50
N PRO A 66 11.93 -9.77 15.56
CA PRO A 66 11.81 -8.35 15.80
C PRO A 66 11.08 -7.66 14.67
N LEU A 67 10.28 -6.65 15.00
CA LEU A 67 9.55 -5.80 14.04
C LEU A 67 10.23 -4.43 13.84
N MET A 68 11.48 -4.30 14.31
CA MET A 68 12.38 -3.17 14.03
C MET A 68 13.73 -3.69 13.53
N GLY A 69 14.49 -2.84 12.84
CA GLY A 69 15.80 -3.19 12.31
C GLY A 69 15.73 -4.23 11.18
N ARG A 70 15.54 -5.49 11.49
CA ARG A 70 15.41 -6.58 10.50
C ARG A 70 14.09 -6.53 9.71
N PHE A 71 13.13 -5.75 10.13
CA PHE A 71 11.85 -5.55 9.46
C PHE A 71 12.02 -4.99 8.04
N ILE A 72 12.85 -3.94 7.90
CA ILE A 72 13.08 -3.29 6.60
C ILE A 72 13.69 -4.28 5.59
N PRO A 73 14.85 -4.94 5.85
CA PRO A 73 15.43 -5.85 4.88
C PRO A 73 14.54 -7.08 4.58
N TYR A 74 13.67 -7.48 5.50
CA TYR A 74 12.75 -8.59 5.28
C TYR A 74 11.68 -8.28 4.22
N TRP A 75 11.14 -7.05 4.25
CA TRP A 75 10.08 -6.63 3.33
C TRP A 75 10.59 -5.88 2.09
N ALA A 76 11.86 -5.48 2.09
CA ALA A 76 12.43 -4.71 0.99
C ALA A 76 12.31 -5.42 -0.37
N GLY A 77 11.89 -4.65 -1.38
CA GLY A 77 11.69 -5.18 -2.73
C GLY A 77 10.32 -5.82 -2.98
N THR A 78 9.45 -5.89 -1.95
CA THR A 78 8.05 -6.29 -2.11
C THR A 78 7.14 -5.08 -2.32
N THR A 79 5.83 -5.32 -2.37
CA THR A 79 4.80 -4.29 -2.33
C THR A 79 4.02 -4.38 -1.03
N MET A 80 3.37 -3.29 -0.64
CA MET A 80 2.68 -3.21 0.65
C MET A 80 1.47 -4.14 0.77
N ASP A 81 0.85 -4.51 -0.35
CA ASP A 81 -0.22 -5.51 -0.38
C ASP A 81 0.26 -6.88 0.12
N VAL A 82 1.49 -7.28 -0.22
CA VAL A 82 2.07 -8.56 0.25
C VAL A 82 2.25 -8.55 1.78
N MET A 83 2.79 -7.48 2.33
CA MET A 83 2.94 -7.31 3.77
C MET A 83 1.59 -7.24 4.48
N PHE A 84 0.65 -6.48 3.93
CA PHE A 84 -0.68 -6.32 4.49
C PHE A 84 -1.46 -7.63 4.50
N ASP A 85 -1.40 -8.38 3.40
CA ASP A 85 -2.05 -9.68 3.30
C ASP A 85 -1.50 -10.64 4.36
N TYR A 86 -0.18 -10.70 4.52
CA TYR A 86 0.45 -11.51 5.56
C TYR A 86 -0.03 -11.12 6.97
N VAL A 87 -0.01 -9.83 7.31
CA VAL A 87 -0.48 -9.35 8.62
C VAL A 87 -1.95 -9.66 8.83
N SER A 88 -2.76 -9.49 7.78
CA SER A 88 -4.21 -9.65 7.87
C SER A 88 -4.67 -11.11 7.97
N THR A 89 -3.91 -12.03 7.38
CA THR A 89 -4.32 -13.44 7.28
C THR A 89 -3.59 -14.35 8.27
N ALA A 90 -2.32 -14.03 8.62
CA ALA A 90 -1.48 -14.88 9.45
C ALA A 90 -1.33 -14.39 10.90
N MET A 91 -1.68 -13.12 11.18
CA MET A 91 -1.51 -12.52 12.50
C MET A 91 -2.84 -12.11 13.14
N PRO A 92 -2.92 -12.10 14.49
CA PRO A 92 -2.00 -12.69 15.47
C PRO A 92 -1.94 -14.22 15.32
N LEU A 93 -0.77 -14.83 15.56
CA LEU A 93 -0.56 -16.26 15.31
C LEU A 93 -1.49 -17.18 16.12
N ASP A 94 -1.93 -16.76 17.30
CA ASP A 94 -2.88 -17.51 18.15
C ASP A 94 -4.34 -17.37 17.66
N ARG A 95 -4.65 -16.40 16.81
CA ARG A 95 -5.98 -16.12 16.23
C ARG A 95 -5.84 -15.51 14.82
N PRO A 96 -5.31 -16.25 13.84
CA PRO A 96 -5.06 -15.73 12.50
C PRO A 96 -6.32 -15.10 11.88
N GLY A 97 -6.16 -13.94 11.24
CA GLY A 97 -7.24 -13.25 10.57
C GLY A 97 -8.32 -12.63 11.47
N SER A 98 -8.13 -12.62 12.80
CA SER A 98 -9.18 -12.16 13.76
C SER A 98 -9.34 -10.64 13.81
N LEU A 99 -8.40 -9.86 13.26
CA LEU A 99 -8.48 -8.42 13.23
C LEU A 99 -9.14 -7.92 11.96
N GLY A 100 -9.99 -6.91 12.09
CA GLY A 100 -10.64 -6.30 10.92
C GLY A 100 -9.67 -5.51 10.05
N PRO A 101 -10.00 -5.27 8.76
CA PRO A 101 -9.12 -4.60 7.80
C PRO A 101 -8.60 -3.24 8.26
N ALA A 102 -9.44 -2.41 8.87
CA ALA A 102 -9.05 -1.10 9.39
C ALA A 102 -8.05 -1.19 10.55
N SER A 103 -8.19 -2.21 11.42
CA SER A 103 -7.25 -2.47 12.50
C SER A 103 -5.90 -2.92 11.97
N ASN A 104 -5.89 -3.83 11.00
CA ASN A 104 -4.66 -4.27 10.33
C ASN A 104 -3.94 -3.10 9.65
N ALA A 105 -4.67 -2.23 8.92
CA ALA A 105 -4.10 -1.05 8.28
C ALA A 105 -3.48 -0.07 9.31
N ALA A 106 -4.14 0.13 10.44
CA ALA A 106 -3.61 0.98 11.50
C ALA A 106 -2.34 0.36 12.13
N ILE A 107 -2.33 -0.95 12.39
CA ILE A 107 -1.14 -1.66 12.91
C ILE A 107 0.03 -1.54 11.91
N VAL A 108 -0.22 -1.74 10.63
CA VAL A 108 0.81 -1.58 9.59
C VAL A 108 1.34 -0.14 9.55
N ALA A 109 0.47 0.88 9.66
CA ALA A 109 0.88 2.29 9.76
C ALA A 109 1.80 2.53 10.98
N PHE A 110 1.48 1.94 12.14
CA PHE A 110 2.34 1.99 13.31
C PHE A 110 3.70 1.33 13.07
N LEU A 111 3.74 0.16 12.43
CA LEU A 111 5.00 -0.51 12.10
C LEU A 111 5.87 0.32 11.16
N LEU A 112 5.26 0.97 10.16
CA LEU A 112 5.97 1.88 9.26
C LEU A 112 6.56 3.06 10.05
N LYS A 113 5.76 3.70 10.91
CA LYS A 113 6.23 4.80 11.78
C LYS A 113 7.39 4.36 12.68
N ALA A 114 7.27 3.23 13.35
CA ALA A 114 8.30 2.70 14.24
C ALA A 114 9.62 2.41 13.51
N ASN A 115 9.56 2.10 12.21
CA ASN A 115 10.73 1.88 11.36
C ASN A 115 11.21 3.15 10.62
N GLY A 116 10.69 4.34 10.97
CA GLY A 116 11.19 5.62 10.50
C GLY A 116 10.66 6.09 9.13
N PHE A 117 9.64 5.43 8.59
CA PHE A 117 8.97 5.93 7.38
C PHE A 117 8.12 7.16 7.72
N PRO A 118 8.04 8.17 6.83
CA PRO A 118 7.32 9.40 7.11
C PRO A 118 5.80 9.21 7.04
N ALA A 119 5.09 9.93 7.87
CA ALA A 119 3.64 10.10 7.73
C ALA A 119 3.30 11.04 6.57
N GLY A 120 2.09 10.94 6.07
CA GLY A 120 1.50 11.78 5.04
C GLY A 120 0.12 12.28 5.42
N ALA A 121 -0.60 12.76 4.41
CA ALA A 121 -1.91 13.39 4.60
C ALA A 121 -3.10 12.43 4.41
N LYS A 122 -2.85 11.19 3.98
CA LYS A 122 -3.89 10.19 3.72
C LYS A 122 -3.63 8.94 4.53
N GLU A 123 -4.70 8.32 5.02
CA GLU A 123 -4.61 7.03 5.68
C GLU A 123 -4.17 5.92 4.73
N PHE A 124 -3.39 5.01 5.26
CA PHE A 124 -3.03 3.77 4.61
C PHE A 124 -4.28 2.92 4.35
N GLY A 125 -4.46 2.46 3.13
CA GLY A 125 -5.66 1.76 2.72
C GLY A 125 -5.86 0.44 3.48
N ALA A 126 -7.13 0.10 3.73
CA ALA A 126 -7.50 -1.08 4.51
C ALA A 126 -7.74 -2.33 3.64
N THR A 127 -7.24 -2.36 2.42
CA THR A 127 -7.34 -3.51 1.51
C THR A 127 -6.02 -3.74 0.78
N ALA A 128 -5.70 -4.97 0.43
CA ALA A 128 -4.53 -5.31 -0.39
C ALA A 128 -4.55 -4.55 -1.72
N GLU A 129 -5.71 -4.43 -2.37
CA GLU A 129 -5.83 -3.69 -3.65
C GLU A 129 -5.48 -2.22 -3.52
N ALA A 130 -5.86 -1.55 -2.41
CA ALA A 130 -5.50 -0.15 -2.16
C ALA A 130 -3.98 0.06 -1.97
N GLN A 131 -3.22 -1.00 -1.71
CA GLN A 131 -1.80 -0.97 -1.38
C GLN A 131 -0.91 -1.54 -2.48
N LYS A 132 -1.50 -2.16 -3.50
CA LYS A 132 -0.80 -2.89 -4.57
C LYS A 132 0.21 -2.06 -5.36
N GLY A 133 0.01 -0.75 -5.46
CA GLY A 133 0.92 0.17 -6.14
C GLY A 133 2.02 0.76 -5.26
N ILE A 134 2.08 0.40 -3.95
CA ILE A 134 3.02 0.98 -3.01
C ILE A 134 4.21 0.03 -2.85
N SER A 135 5.41 0.47 -3.27
CA SER A 135 6.63 -0.31 -3.09
C SER A 135 7.20 -0.17 -1.68
N PHE A 136 7.67 -1.29 -1.12
CA PHE A 136 8.45 -1.29 0.11
C PHE A 136 9.94 -1.14 -0.23
N ASP A 137 10.41 0.11 -0.28
CA ASP A 137 11.79 0.43 -0.60
C ASP A 137 12.63 0.52 0.68
N ALA A 138 13.78 -0.17 0.72
CA ALA A 138 14.67 -0.16 1.89
C ALA A 138 15.26 1.24 2.18
N ALA A 139 15.46 2.04 1.15
CA ALA A 139 15.95 3.41 1.25
C ALA A 139 15.04 4.34 0.45
N ARG A 140 15.01 5.61 0.86
CA ARG A 140 14.23 6.63 0.16
C ARG A 140 14.68 6.74 -1.30
N PRO A 141 13.81 6.50 -2.28
CA PRO A 141 14.15 6.65 -3.69
C PRO A 141 14.57 8.09 -3.99
N LYS A 142 15.62 8.24 -4.79
CA LYS A 142 15.99 9.57 -5.33
C LYS A 142 14.82 10.02 -6.23
N LYS A 143 14.23 11.18 -5.93
CA LYS A 143 13.22 11.77 -6.82
C LYS A 143 13.88 11.97 -8.18
N SER A 144 13.35 11.28 -9.20
CA SER A 144 13.77 11.57 -10.59
C SER A 144 13.39 13.02 -10.89
N THR A 145 14.36 13.88 -11.02
CA THR A 145 14.18 15.21 -11.61
C THR A 145 13.92 14.99 -13.09
N LYS A 146 12.64 14.80 -13.43
CA LYS A 146 12.21 14.81 -14.83
C LYS A 146 12.53 16.22 -15.33
N ALA A 147 13.57 16.33 -16.15
CA ALA A 147 13.90 17.57 -16.85
C ALA A 147 12.64 18.03 -17.60
N ARG A 148 12.28 19.31 -17.40
CA ARG A 148 11.23 20.00 -18.16
C ARG A 148 11.70 20.20 -19.59
#